data_75e66d1a16a1eccdd894679649d618db
#
_entry.id   75e66d1a16a1eccdd894679649d618db
#
_cell.length_a   1.000
_cell.length_b   1.000
_cell.length_c   1.000
_cell.angle_alpha   90.00
_cell.angle_beta   90.00
_cell.angle_gamma   90.00
#
_symmetry.space_group_name_H-M   'P 1'
#
loop_
_entity.id
_entity.type
_entity.pdbx_description
1 polymer ?
#
loop_
_entity_poly.entity_id
_entity_poly.type
_entity_poly.pdbx_seq_one_letter_code
_entity_poly.pdbx_strand_id
1 'polypeptide(L)'
;MKFLKPVLLLLILPLFAFAGAHKFYISVTNVDYSEKDQAVQIITRVFIDDMNAVLKERYEFASSLGTDKESSVDKEYLERYLRTKFVVEINGKTVKYDFIGHKYDSDMVICYLEVPNIPLETLKQIGITNEVLTDIYDDQQNVVHMKVKGQKKSHVLVKSRPKGMLNL
;
A
#
# COMPACT_ATOMS: atom_id res chain seq x y z
N MET A 1 49.17 16.72 23.70
CA MET A 1 48.21 15.60 23.70
C MET A 1 46.90 15.84 24.49
N LYS A 2 46.69 16.96 25.20
CA LYS A 2 45.46 17.23 25.98
C LYS A 2 44.28 17.74 25.14
N PHE A 3 44.50 18.26 23.93
CA PHE A 3 43.46 18.82 23.05
C PHE A 3 42.85 17.83 22.06
N LEU A 4 43.47 16.64 21.85
CA LEU A 4 42.97 15.63 20.92
C LEU A 4 41.69 14.92 21.43
N LYS A 5 41.54 14.77 22.75
CA LYS A 5 40.41 14.09 23.37
C LYS A 5 39.05 14.81 23.16
N PRO A 6 38.97 16.16 23.39
CA PRO A 6 37.71 16.87 23.14
C PRO A 6 37.38 17.01 21.66
N VAL A 7 38.37 17.07 20.75
CA VAL A 7 38.16 17.13 19.31
C VAL A 7 37.61 15.79 18.78
N LEU A 8 38.11 14.66 19.30
CA LEU A 8 37.61 13.34 18.96
C LEU A 8 36.15 13.14 19.40
N LEU A 9 35.80 13.65 20.60
CA LEU A 9 34.43 13.60 21.12
C LEU A 9 33.47 14.45 20.27
N LEU A 10 33.91 15.61 19.78
CA LEU A 10 33.13 16.50 18.92
C LEU A 10 32.87 15.88 17.52
N LEU A 11 33.78 15.01 17.06
CA LEU A 11 33.67 14.33 15.76
C LEU A 11 32.71 13.11 15.81
N ILE A 12 32.49 12.55 17.01
CA ILE A 12 31.60 11.40 17.24
C ILE A 12 30.13 11.85 17.41
N LEU A 13 29.89 13.05 17.91
CA LEU A 13 28.55 13.60 18.13
C LEU A 13 27.66 13.62 16.87
N PRO A 14 28.11 14.00 15.65
CA PRO A 14 27.30 13.99 14.46
C PRO A 14 26.96 12.58 13.96
N LEU A 15 27.72 11.53 14.33
CA LEU A 15 27.39 10.15 13.95
C LEU A 15 26.11 9.63 14.62
N PHE A 16 25.74 10.15 15.79
CA PHE A 16 24.50 9.80 16.47
C PHE A 16 23.29 10.64 16.01
N ALA A 17 23.51 11.75 15.32
CA ALA A 17 22.44 12.60 14.80
C ALA A 17 21.70 11.98 13.61
N PHE A 18 22.24 10.95 12.97
CA PHE A 18 21.59 10.19 11.88
C PHE A 18 20.73 9.02 12.35
N ALA A 19 20.61 8.78 13.65
CA ALA A 19 19.82 7.66 14.18
C ALA A 19 18.29 7.92 14.17
N GLY A 20 17.84 9.09 13.73
CA GLY A 20 16.43 9.43 13.55
C GLY A 20 16.05 9.43 12.06
N ALA A 21 16.34 8.37 11.31
CA ALA A 21 15.75 8.22 10.00
C ALA A 21 14.23 8.17 10.18
N HIS A 22 13.52 9.22 9.77
CA HIS A 22 12.07 9.20 9.72
C HIS A 22 11.65 8.02 8.87
N LYS A 23 11.04 7.02 9.47
CA LYS A 23 10.45 5.91 8.74
C LYS A 23 9.27 6.50 7.95
N PHE A 24 9.38 6.51 6.64
CA PHE A 24 8.29 6.96 5.78
C PHE A 24 7.29 5.82 5.65
N TYR A 25 6.11 5.99 6.24
CA TYR A 25 5.02 5.05 6.07
C TYR A 25 4.26 5.39 4.78
N ILE A 26 4.54 4.66 3.71
CA ILE A 26 3.98 4.90 2.39
C ILE A 26 3.59 3.60 1.69
N SER A 27 2.46 3.62 1.00
CA SER A 27 2.11 2.61 0.00
C SER A 27 1.86 3.26 -1.35
N VAL A 28 2.03 2.50 -2.43
CA VAL A 28 1.78 3.00 -3.79
C VAL A 28 0.85 2.04 -4.52
N THR A 29 -0.26 2.58 -5.01
CA THR A 29 -1.27 1.84 -5.76
C THR A 29 -1.43 2.43 -7.15
N ASN A 30 -1.37 1.58 -8.18
CA ASN A 30 -1.74 1.93 -9.55
C ASN A 30 -3.09 1.31 -9.88
N VAL A 31 -3.97 2.09 -10.50
CA VAL A 31 -5.29 1.68 -10.97
C VAL A 31 -5.36 1.98 -12.46
N ASP A 32 -5.37 0.95 -13.27
CA ASP A 32 -5.43 1.01 -14.72
C ASP A 32 -6.66 0.25 -15.25
N TYR A 33 -7.11 0.57 -16.45
CA TYR A 33 -8.15 -0.17 -17.12
C TYR A 33 -7.56 -1.00 -18.27
N SER A 34 -7.88 -2.30 -18.29
CA SER A 34 -7.55 -3.20 -19.39
C SER A 34 -8.73 -3.31 -20.34
N GLU A 35 -8.60 -2.77 -21.56
CA GLU A 35 -9.61 -2.89 -22.60
C GLU A 35 -9.77 -4.35 -23.05
N LYS A 36 -8.67 -5.09 -23.11
CA LYS A 36 -8.63 -6.49 -23.50
C LYS A 36 -9.45 -7.37 -22.56
N ASP A 37 -9.31 -7.15 -21.25
CA ASP A 37 -9.92 -7.97 -20.22
C ASP A 37 -11.25 -7.38 -19.71
N GLN A 38 -11.61 -6.17 -20.18
CA GLN A 38 -12.74 -5.38 -19.68
C GLN A 38 -12.75 -5.29 -18.16
N ALA A 39 -11.61 -4.96 -17.57
CA ALA A 39 -11.41 -5.01 -16.16
C ALA A 39 -10.63 -3.78 -15.63
N VAL A 40 -10.92 -3.40 -14.39
CA VAL A 40 -10.09 -2.47 -13.63
C VAL A 40 -9.02 -3.26 -12.90
N GLN A 41 -7.76 -3.05 -13.29
CA GLN A 41 -6.60 -3.72 -12.73
C GLN A 41 -5.91 -2.84 -11.71
N ILE A 42 -5.58 -3.40 -10.57
CA ILE A 42 -5.03 -2.68 -9.44
C ILE A 42 -3.78 -3.38 -8.95
N ILE A 43 -2.70 -2.62 -8.81
CA ILE A 43 -1.43 -3.11 -8.28
C ILE A 43 -1.09 -2.24 -7.07
N THR A 44 -1.07 -2.82 -5.89
CA THR A 44 -0.69 -2.12 -4.66
C THR A 44 0.63 -2.67 -4.10
N ARG A 45 1.51 -1.76 -3.67
CA ARG A 45 2.84 -2.04 -3.11
C ARG A 45 2.91 -1.53 -1.69
N VAL A 46 3.29 -2.41 -0.78
CA VAL A 46 3.37 -2.13 0.66
C VAL A 46 4.66 -2.74 1.19
N PHE A 47 5.30 -2.14 2.18
CA PHE A 47 6.47 -2.74 2.83
C PHE A 47 6.09 -4.05 3.53
N ILE A 48 6.94 -5.07 3.38
CA ILE A 48 6.71 -6.42 3.93
C ILE A 48 6.68 -6.37 5.46
N ASP A 49 7.61 -5.65 6.08
CA ASP A 49 7.72 -5.52 7.52
C ASP A 49 6.50 -4.82 8.13
N ASP A 50 5.99 -3.77 7.47
CA ASP A 50 4.78 -3.07 7.91
C ASP A 50 3.53 -3.95 7.75
N MET A 51 3.44 -4.74 6.67
CA MET A 51 2.35 -5.69 6.48
C MET A 51 2.38 -6.79 7.55
N ASN A 52 3.55 -7.38 7.82
CA ASN A 52 3.71 -8.36 8.90
C ASN A 52 3.34 -7.76 10.26
N ALA A 53 3.72 -6.49 10.52
CA ALA A 53 3.41 -5.80 11.76
C ALA A 53 1.89 -5.61 11.95
N VAL A 54 1.16 -5.16 10.91
CA VAL A 54 -0.29 -4.94 11.01
C VAL A 54 -1.06 -6.25 11.13
N LEU A 55 -0.63 -7.33 10.46
CA LEU A 55 -1.28 -8.63 10.60
C LEU A 55 -1.13 -9.17 12.02
N LYS A 56 0.04 -8.99 12.62
CA LYS A 56 0.29 -9.35 14.02
C LYS A 56 -0.58 -8.53 14.99
N GLU A 57 -0.60 -7.21 14.81
CA GLU A 57 -1.35 -6.32 15.70
C GLU A 57 -2.86 -6.55 15.61
N ARG A 58 -3.38 -6.71 14.39
CA ARG A 58 -4.82 -6.78 14.14
C ARG A 58 -5.43 -8.16 14.38
N TYR A 59 -4.68 -9.21 14.07
CA TYR A 59 -5.19 -10.59 14.07
C TYR A 59 -4.45 -11.52 15.06
N GLU A 60 -3.49 -10.98 15.81
CA GLU A 60 -2.58 -11.77 16.67
C GLU A 60 -1.86 -12.88 15.86
N PHE A 61 -1.72 -12.68 14.56
CA PHE A 61 -1.13 -13.61 13.61
C PHE A 61 0.27 -13.18 13.21
N ALA A 62 1.30 -13.93 13.68
CA ALA A 62 2.69 -13.71 13.31
C ALA A 62 2.94 -14.24 11.90
N SER A 63 2.65 -13.40 10.89
CA SER A 63 2.85 -13.76 9.49
C SER A 63 4.33 -13.83 9.11
N SER A 64 4.63 -14.64 8.09
CA SER A 64 5.97 -14.88 7.56
C SER A 64 6.09 -14.42 6.11
N LEU A 65 5.33 -13.39 5.70
CA LEU A 65 5.36 -12.84 4.35
C LEU A 65 6.79 -12.48 3.93
N GLY A 66 7.17 -12.89 2.71
CA GLY A 66 8.48 -12.62 2.14
C GLY A 66 9.61 -13.50 2.66
N THR A 67 9.30 -14.58 3.38
CA THR A 67 10.29 -15.54 3.89
C THR A 67 10.05 -16.96 3.37
N ASP A 68 11.03 -17.83 3.51
CA ASP A 68 10.91 -19.26 3.16
C ASP A 68 9.87 -20.01 4.02
N LYS A 69 9.36 -19.39 5.08
CA LYS A 69 8.35 -19.96 5.99
C LYS A 69 6.93 -19.53 5.63
N GLU A 70 6.77 -18.75 4.57
CA GLU A 70 5.45 -18.30 4.12
C GLU A 70 4.55 -19.48 3.75
N SER A 71 3.29 -19.41 4.16
CA SER A 71 2.30 -20.44 3.97
C SER A 71 1.04 -19.90 3.28
N SER A 72 0.11 -20.78 2.92
CA SER A 72 -1.21 -20.36 2.40
C SER A 72 -2.02 -19.53 3.40
N VAL A 73 -1.77 -19.72 4.70
CA VAL A 73 -2.43 -18.95 5.77
C VAL A 73 -1.96 -17.50 5.77
N ASP A 74 -0.68 -17.23 5.49
CA ASP A 74 -0.15 -15.85 5.36
C ASP A 74 -0.87 -15.11 4.24
N LYS A 75 -1.05 -15.76 3.08
CA LYS A 75 -1.81 -15.22 1.95
C LYS A 75 -3.27 -14.95 2.31
N GLU A 76 -3.93 -15.84 3.05
CA GLU A 76 -5.32 -15.66 3.48
C GLU A 76 -5.47 -14.42 4.37
N TYR A 77 -4.57 -14.21 5.34
CA TYR A 77 -4.60 -13.04 6.21
C TYR A 77 -4.28 -11.75 5.46
N LEU A 78 -3.33 -11.77 4.52
CA LEU A 78 -3.02 -10.65 3.64
C LEU A 78 -4.26 -10.24 2.83
N GLU A 79 -4.92 -11.18 2.15
CA GLU A 79 -6.13 -10.93 1.39
C GLU A 79 -7.27 -10.41 2.28
N ARG A 80 -7.50 -11.04 3.43
CA ARG A 80 -8.51 -10.63 4.42
C ARG A 80 -8.29 -9.18 4.86
N TYR A 81 -7.05 -8.82 5.15
CA TYR A 81 -6.68 -7.47 5.54
C TYR A 81 -6.99 -6.47 4.43
N LEU A 82 -6.53 -6.73 3.21
CA LEU A 82 -6.79 -5.87 2.06
C LEU A 82 -8.29 -5.68 1.83
N ARG A 83 -9.10 -6.74 1.91
CA ARG A 83 -10.56 -6.63 1.74
C ARG A 83 -11.25 -5.74 2.77
N THR A 84 -10.65 -5.55 3.95
CA THR A 84 -11.21 -4.66 4.99
C THR A 84 -10.73 -3.21 4.86
N LYS A 85 -9.58 -2.97 4.25
CA LYS A 85 -8.90 -1.67 4.23
C LYS A 85 -8.83 -1.02 2.85
N PHE A 86 -9.07 -1.79 1.81
CA PHE A 86 -9.03 -1.33 0.44
C PHE A 86 -10.39 -1.58 -0.23
N VAL A 87 -11.10 -0.50 -0.57
CA VAL A 87 -12.44 -0.57 -1.16
C VAL A 87 -12.43 0.09 -2.53
N VAL A 88 -13.05 -0.59 -3.50
CA VAL A 88 -13.22 -0.10 -4.86
C VAL A 88 -14.68 0.27 -5.11
N GLU A 89 -14.89 1.42 -5.72
CA GLU A 89 -16.21 1.86 -6.18
C GLU A 89 -16.19 2.09 -7.70
N ILE A 90 -17.20 1.58 -8.36
CA ILE A 90 -17.47 1.83 -9.78
C ILE A 90 -18.81 2.58 -9.88
N ASN A 91 -18.78 3.77 -10.49
CA ASN A 91 -19.96 4.61 -10.66
C ASN A 91 -20.70 4.89 -9.34
N GLY A 92 -19.93 5.10 -8.24
CA GLY A 92 -20.45 5.39 -6.90
C GLY A 92 -20.98 4.17 -6.14
N LYS A 93 -20.85 2.95 -6.68
CA LYS A 93 -21.24 1.70 -6.00
C LYS A 93 -20.01 0.91 -5.61
N THR A 94 -19.95 0.47 -4.36
CA THR A 94 -18.92 -0.47 -3.90
C THR A 94 -19.03 -1.79 -4.68
N VAL A 95 -17.90 -2.27 -5.18
CA VAL A 95 -17.78 -3.53 -5.92
C VAL A 95 -16.76 -4.44 -5.26
N LYS A 96 -16.95 -5.75 -5.44
CA LYS A 96 -15.94 -6.73 -5.05
C LYS A 96 -14.84 -6.79 -6.10
N TYR A 97 -13.63 -7.03 -5.66
CA TYR A 97 -12.50 -7.35 -6.53
C TYR A 97 -12.01 -8.76 -6.26
N ASP A 98 -11.36 -9.35 -7.24
CA ASP A 98 -10.65 -10.61 -7.10
C ASP A 98 -9.21 -10.34 -6.65
N PHE A 99 -8.72 -11.09 -5.67
CA PHE A 99 -7.31 -11.11 -5.28
C PHE A 99 -6.60 -12.12 -6.18
N ILE A 100 -5.91 -11.64 -7.21
CA ILE A 100 -5.23 -12.49 -8.20
C ILE A 100 -4.01 -13.16 -7.59
N GLY A 101 -3.31 -12.47 -6.70
CA GLY A 101 -2.14 -12.98 -6.02
C GLY A 101 -1.20 -11.88 -5.58
N HIS A 102 -0.02 -12.29 -5.12
CA HIS A 102 1.05 -11.36 -4.76
C HIS A 102 2.41 -11.88 -5.19
N LYS A 103 3.39 -10.99 -5.22
CA LYS A 103 4.81 -11.31 -5.36
C LYS A 103 5.64 -10.37 -4.49
N TYR A 104 6.91 -10.65 -4.36
CA TYR A 104 7.87 -9.81 -3.67
C TYR A 104 8.84 -9.14 -4.64
N ASP A 105 9.22 -7.91 -4.32
CA ASP A 105 10.27 -7.16 -5.00
C ASP A 105 11.00 -6.34 -3.94
N SER A 106 12.25 -6.72 -3.67
CA SER A 106 13.05 -6.15 -2.58
C SER A 106 12.33 -6.28 -1.24
N ASP A 107 12.02 -5.18 -0.57
CA ASP A 107 11.33 -5.08 0.71
C ASP A 107 9.80 -4.86 0.60
N MET A 108 9.26 -5.00 -0.64
CA MET A 108 7.85 -4.75 -0.91
C MET A 108 7.09 -6.03 -1.23
N VAL A 109 5.89 -6.16 -0.67
CA VAL A 109 4.84 -7.05 -1.17
C VAL A 109 4.00 -6.31 -2.21
N ILE A 110 3.89 -6.90 -3.41
CA ILE A 110 3.11 -6.37 -4.53
C ILE A 110 1.88 -7.24 -4.68
N CYS A 111 0.70 -6.68 -4.41
CA CYS A 111 -0.57 -7.38 -4.53
C CYS A 111 -1.29 -6.98 -5.83
N TYR A 112 -1.86 -7.96 -6.51
CA TYR A 112 -2.62 -7.82 -7.75
C TYR A 112 -4.10 -8.05 -7.47
N LEU A 113 -4.92 -7.03 -7.76
CA LEU A 113 -6.36 -7.07 -7.58
C LEU A 113 -7.03 -6.74 -8.92
N GLU A 114 -8.20 -7.30 -9.17
CA GLU A 114 -8.96 -7.05 -10.41
C GLU A 114 -10.45 -6.91 -10.13
N VAL A 115 -11.10 -5.93 -10.76
CA VAL A 115 -12.55 -5.84 -10.84
C VAL A 115 -12.94 -6.22 -12.27
N PRO A 116 -13.39 -7.44 -12.50
CA PRO A 116 -13.74 -7.93 -13.84
C PRO A 116 -15.11 -7.44 -14.32
N ASN A 117 -15.38 -7.63 -15.60
CA ASN A 117 -16.68 -7.38 -16.23
C ASN A 117 -17.15 -5.93 -16.11
N ILE A 118 -16.25 -4.98 -16.33
CA ILE A 118 -16.55 -3.54 -16.38
C ILE A 118 -16.46 -3.07 -17.83
N PRO A 119 -17.57 -2.97 -18.59
CA PRO A 119 -17.55 -2.41 -19.93
C PRO A 119 -17.13 -0.94 -19.90
N LEU A 120 -16.17 -0.56 -20.77
CA LEU A 120 -15.59 0.77 -20.79
C LEU A 120 -16.63 1.88 -21.01
N GLU A 121 -17.65 1.59 -21.81
CA GLU A 121 -18.72 2.53 -22.16
C GLU A 121 -19.56 2.92 -20.94
N THR A 122 -19.70 2.01 -19.98
CA THR A 122 -20.50 2.21 -18.76
C THR A 122 -19.69 2.84 -17.64
N LEU A 123 -18.35 2.87 -17.77
CA LEU A 123 -17.46 3.36 -16.75
C LEU A 123 -17.41 4.89 -16.77
N LYS A 124 -18.00 5.52 -15.75
CA LYS A 124 -18.06 6.98 -15.57
C LYS A 124 -17.20 7.50 -14.43
N GLN A 125 -16.95 6.65 -13.42
CA GLN A 125 -16.21 7.04 -12.22
C GLN A 125 -15.57 5.82 -11.58
N ILE A 126 -14.34 5.98 -11.09
CA ILE A 126 -13.68 5.04 -10.19
C ILE A 126 -13.39 5.76 -8.88
N GLY A 127 -13.78 5.16 -7.75
CA GLY A 127 -13.42 5.56 -6.41
C GLY A 127 -12.54 4.51 -5.75
N ILE A 128 -11.52 4.96 -5.03
CA ILE A 128 -10.66 4.11 -4.18
C ILE A 128 -10.67 4.67 -2.78
N THR A 129 -11.05 3.85 -1.81
CA THR A 129 -10.77 4.08 -0.40
C THR A 129 -9.61 3.18 -0.01
N ASN A 130 -8.53 3.77 0.52
CA ASN A 130 -7.35 3.04 0.94
C ASN A 130 -6.95 3.46 2.36
N GLU A 131 -7.25 2.59 3.32
CA GLU A 131 -6.92 2.73 4.73
C GLU A 131 -5.84 1.72 5.16
N VAL A 132 -5.09 1.15 4.19
CA VAL A 132 -4.02 0.19 4.46
C VAL A 132 -2.99 0.84 5.39
N LEU A 133 -2.63 0.13 6.48
CA LEU A 133 -1.69 0.52 7.54
C LEU A 133 -2.11 1.72 8.41
N THR A 134 -3.23 2.39 8.15
CA THR A 134 -3.69 3.54 8.96
C THR A 134 -4.19 3.16 10.35
N ASP A 135 -4.34 1.88 10.64
CA ASP A 135 -4.67 1.34 11.96
C ASP A 135 -3.49 1.28 12.92
N ILE A 136 -2.25 1.22 12.39
CA ILE A 136 -1.04 1.17 13.21
C ILE A 136 -0.11 2.38 13.01
N TYR A 137 -0.26 3.12 11.90
CA TYR A 137 0.53 4.32 11.61
C TYR A 137 -0.38 5.51 11.32
N ASP A 138 -0.36 6.52 12.20
CA ASP A 138 -1.19 7.71 12.04
C ASP A 138 -0.75 8.62 10.88
N ASP A 139 0.53 8.57 10.51
CA ASP A 139 1.14 9.34 9.42
C ASP A 139 1.27 8.54 8.10
N GLN A 140 0.60 7.37 8.00
CA GLN A 140 0.54 6.58 6.77
C GLN A 140 0.02 7.40 5.60
N GLN A 141 0.74 7.32 4.47
CA GLN A 141 0.36 7.91 3.20
C GLN A 141 0.14 6.81 2.15
N ASN A 142 -1.08 6.74 1.63
CA ASN A 142 -1.43 5.79 0.57
C ASN A 142 -1.56 6.55 -0.75
N VAL A 143 -0.53 6.48 -1.59
CA VAL A 143 -0.50 7.13 -2.90
C VAL A 143 -1.26 6.27 -3.90
N VAL A 144 -2.25 6.85 -4.58
CA VAL A 144 -3.06 6.15 -5.59
C VAL A 144 -2.97 6.89 -6.91
N HIS A 145 -2.43 6.22 -7.92
CA HIS A 145 -2.38 6.69 -9.31
C HIS A 145 -3.46 6.00 -10.12
N MET A 146 -4.37 6.76 -10.69
CA MET A 146 -5.46 6.24 -11.54
C MET A 146 -5.22 6.68 -12.99
N LYS A 147 -5.31 5.73 -13.94
CA LYS A 147 -5.18 6.00 -15.37
C LYS A 147 -6.22 5.23 -16.15
N VAL A 148 -7.25 5.91 -16.66
CA VAL A 148 -8.37 5.32 -17.39
C VAL A 148 -8.82 6.27 -18.49
N LYS A 149 -9.13 5.75 -19.69
CA LYS A 149 -9.60 6.56 -20.84
C LYS A 149 -8.70 7.78 -21.16
N GLY A 150 -7.38 7.63 -21.01
CA GLY A 150 -6.45 8.74 -21.21
C GLY A 150 -6.40 9.77 -20.09
N GLN A 151 -7.34 9.75 -19.15
CA GLN A 151 -7.32 10.61 -17.98
C GLN A 151 -6.39 10.01 -16.91
N LYS A 152 -5.69 10.89 -16.19
CA LYS A 152 -4.77 10.52 -15.11
C LYS A 152 -5.05 11.39 -13.90
N LYS A 153 -5.09 10.77 -12.73
CA LYS A 153 -5.21 11.48 -11.46
C LYS A 153 -4.46 10.76 -10.36
N SER A 154 -3.79 11.52 -9.52
CA SER A 154 -3.08 10.98 -8.36
C SER A 154 -3.66 11.58 -7.09
N HIS A 155 -3.75 10.75 -6.06
CA HIS A 155 -4.20 11.13 -4.73
C HIS A 155 -3.18 10.65 -3.70
N VAL A 156 -2.97 11.45 -2.66
CA VAL A 156 -2.32 11.02 -1.42
C VAL A 156 -3.44 10.88 -0.39
N LEU A 157 -3.75 9.64 -0.05
CA LEU A 157 -4.81 9.29 0.89
C LEU A 157 -4.19 9.10 2.27
N VAL A 158 -4.83 9.66 3.27
CA VAL A 158 -4.38 9.61 4.67
C VAL A 158 -5.57 9.23 5.55
N LYS A 159 -5.32 8.87 6.81
CA LYS A 159 -6.34 8.43 7.77
C LYS A 159 -7.56 9.34 7.82
N SER A 160 -7.38 10.67 7.80
CA SER A 160 -8.46 11.67 7.84
C SER A 160 -9.17 11.86 6.48
N ARG A 161 -8.56 11.42 5.38
CA ARG A 161 -9.10 11.55 4.01
C ARG A 161 -8.70 10.32 3.20
N PRO A 162 -9.32 9.15 3.47
CA PRO A 162 -8.90 7.88 2.88
C PRO A 162 -9.42 7.63 1.46
N LYS A 163 -10.21 8.54 0.87
CA LYS A 163 -10.89 8.33 -0.42
C LYS A 163 -10.38 9.28 -1.50
N GLY A 164 -10.12 8.71 -2.69
CA GLY A 164 -9.83 9.44 -3.93
C GLY A 164 -10.74 8.98 -5.06
N MET A 165 -11.02 9.87 -6.03
CA MET A 165 -11.90 9.59 -7.17
C MET A 165 -11.34 10.12 -8.48
N LEU A 166 -11.57 9.36 -9.56
CA LEU A 166 -11.40 9.76 -10.94
C LEU A 166 -12.77 9.74 -11.63
N ASN A 167 -13.22 10.88 -12.13
CA ASN A 167 -14.38 10.99 -13.02
C ASN A 167 -13.90 10.92 -14.47
N LEU A 168 -14.66 10.27 -15.37
CA LEU A 168 -14.30 9.95 -16.73
C LEU A 168 -15.21 10.66 -17.74
#